data_a787322020108176bfb9b532ccd0d6a5
#
_entry.id   a787322020108176bfb9b532ccd0d6a5
#
_cell.length_a   1.000
_cell.length_b   1.000
_cell.length_c   1.000
_cell.angle_alpha   90.00
_cell.angle_beta   90.00
_cell.angle_gamma   90.00
#
_symmetry.space_group_name_H-M   'P 1'
#
loop_
_entity.id
_entity.type
_entity.pdbx_description
1 polymer ?
#
loop_
_entity_poly.entity_id
_entity_poly.type
_entity_poly.pdbx_seq_one_letter_code
_entity_poly.pdbx_strand_id
1 'polypeptide(L)'
;VEDKKVLIVGGGLEGVKAALEQAEAGANVTILEKFPALGAERIPRDRLIKPEEAFINPDLEKIRDNPNVEALTFSDIKNVKKENGRVQVRILKKSLRVDNEKCNDCKACIKVCPVNMLDDFDEGLGFRTAVDYCNPKTGEYNIYKEDMPVCQRACPVNLDIRSYVGLIADGRHLDSLAKIRERLPLAGSIGRICPHPCETACNRQYLDEPISICFLKRYAADVELEQEIEPVYETPEKKYPEKIAIIGAGPAGLTCAHDLARMGYENVKIFEALPVPGGYLWVGIPEYRLPKKLLQREVDLICNMGVEIQYNARIGEDIAFEDLKKEYDAVFVGAGCHTGLKLRIPGEDDYEGIIDCVTFLRNRPWAVSRKPRGNSS
;
A
#
# COMPACT_ATOMS: atom_id res chain seq x y z
N VAL A 1 37.71 -11.40 -30.93
CA VAL A 1 36.49 -10.62 -30.76
C VAL A 1 36.03 -10.89 -29.33
N GLU A 2 36.12 -9.91 -28.45
CA GLU A 2 35.60 -10.07 -27.09
C GLU A 2 34.11 -10.40 -27.16
N ASP A 3 33.68 -11.36 -26.35
CA ASP A 3 32.32 -11.89 -26.26
C ASP A 3 31.41 -10.78 -25.65
N LYS A 4 30.98 -9.83 -26.50
CA LYS A 4 30.21 -8.66 -26.09
C LYS A 4 28.82 -9.11 -25.70
N LYS A 5 28.47 -8.98 -24.42
CA LYS A 5 27.13 -9.26 -23.89
C LYS A 5 26.36 -7.96 -23.73
N VAL A 6 25.16 -7.93 -24.29
CA VAL A 6 24.26 -6.77 -24.26
C VAL A 6 22.94 -7.16 -23.60
N LEU A 7 22.52 -6.40 -22.59
CA LEU A 7 21.18 -6.54 -22.00
C LEU A 7 20.31 -5.40 -22.51
N ILE A 8 19.20 -5.72 -23.14
CA ILE A 8 18.16 -4.80 -23.58
C ILE A 8 16.96 -4.92 -22.65
N VAL A 9 16.52 -3.80 -22.09
CA VAL A 9 15.39 -3.75 -21.17
C VAL A 9 14.18 -3.18 -21.89
N GLY A 10 13.18 -4.03 -22.06
CA GLY A 10 11.97 -3.77 -22.84
C GLY A 10 11.99 -4.54 -24.17
N GLY A 11 10.97 -5.37 -24.38
CA GLY A 11 10.78 -6.20 -25.56
C GLY A 11 9.74 -5.67 -26.54
N GLY A 12 9.43 -4.36 -26.48
CA GLY A 12 8.60 -3.68 -27.49
C GLY A 12 9.29 -3.56 -28.84
N LEU A 13 8.69 -2.83 -29.76
CA LEU A 13 9.19 -2.62 -31.13
C LEU A 13 10.66 -2.17 -31.17
N GLU A 14 10.98 -1.16 -30.37
CA GLU A 14 12.33 -0.58 -30.30
C GLU A 14 13.34 -1.55 -29.72
N GLY A 15 12.95 -2.29 -28.64
CA GLY A 15 13.82 -3.27 -28.01
C GLY A 15 14.12 -4.46 -28.91
N VAL A 16 13.12 -4.95 -29.64
CA VAL A 16 13.26 -6.03 -30.64
C VAL A 16 14.20 -5.60 -31.75
N LYS A 17 14.03 -4.39 -32.29
CA LYS A 17 14.88 -3.87 -33.35
C LYS A 17 16.32 -3.67 -32.89
N ALA A 18 16.51 -3.07 -31.71
CA ALA A 18 17.83 -2.87 -31.13
C ALA A 18 18.54 -4.22 -30.87
N ALA A 19 17.79 -5.25 -30.48
CA ALA A 19 18.35 -6.59 -30.27
C ALA A 19 18.88 -7.22 -31.55
N LEU A 20 18.12 -7.12 -32.64
CA LEU A 20 18.56 -7.62 -33.94
C LEU A 20 19.81 -6.88 -34.43
N GLU A 21 19.82 -5.55 -34.34
CA GLU A 21 20.99 -4.75 -34.75
C GLU A 21 22.26 -5.12 -33.95
N GLN A 22 22.13 -5.33 -32.64
CA GLN A 22 23.27 -5.75 -31.80
C GLN A 22 23.71 -7.19 -32.09
N ALA A 23 22.77 -8.09 -32.33
CA ALA A 23 23.08 -9.48 -32.69
C ALA A 23 23.77 -9.58 -34.07
N GLU A 24 23.32 -8.81 -35.07
CA GLU A 24 23.95 -8.68 -36.38
C GLU A 24 25.37 -8.11 -36.26
N ALA A 25 25.63 -7.24 -35.29
CA ALA A 25 26.97 -6.74 -34.96
C ALA A 25 27.84 -7.74 -34.20
N GLY A 26 27.35 -8.97 -33.98
CA GLY A 26 28.10 -10.08 -33.34
C GLY A 26 28.04 -10.11 -31.82
N ALA A 27 27.12 -9.39 -31.19
CA ALA A 27 26.92 -9.45 -29.74
C ALA A 27 25.97 -10.57 -29.33
N ASN A 28 26.20 -11.14 -28.13
CA ASN A 28 25.24 -11.98 -27.45
C ASN A 28 24.23 -11.06 -26.71
N VAL A 29 22.97 -11.11 -27.10
CA VAL A 29 21.93 -10.20 -26.64
C VAL A 29 20.94 -10.91 -25.74
N THR A 30 20.66 -10.36 -24.58
CA THR A 30 19.54 -10.80 -23.73
C THR A 30 18.48 -9.67 -23.73
N ILE A 31 17.27 -9.97 -24.18
CA ILE A 31 16.11 -9.05 -24.05
C ILE A 31 15.38 -9.41 -22.77
N LEU A 32 15.20 -8.43 -21.90
CA LEU A 32 14.39 -8.57 -20.70
C LEU A 32 13.07 -7.86 -20.89
N GLU A 33 11.97 -8.63 -20.82
CA GLU A 33 10.62 -8.11 -20.97
C GLU A 33 9.79 -8.42 -19.72
N LYS A 34 9.13 -7.39 -19.16
CA LYS A 34 8.28 -7.55 -17.98
C LYS A 34 6.95 -8.26 -18.31
N PHE A 35 6.49 -8.15 -19.55
CA PHE A 35 5.30 -8.84 -20.02
C PHE A 35 5.61 -10.28 -20.44
N PRO A 36 4.58 -11.15 -20.51
CA PRO A 36 4.78 -12.56 -20.85
C PRO A 36 5.29 -12.83 -22.28
N ALA A 37 5.16 -11.89 -23.19
CA ALA A 37 5.60 -12.02 -24.57
C ALA A 37 6.37 -10.80 -25.07
N LEU A 38 7.27 -11.03 -26.05
CA LEU A 38 7.90 -9.94 -26.79
C LEU A 38 6.94 -9.31 -27.78
N GLY A 39 7.17 -8.03 -28.09
CA GLY A 39 6.34 -7.31 -29.04
C GLY A 39 4.90 -7.15 -28.58
N ALA A 40 4.66 -7.32 -27.28
CA ALA A 40 3.38 -7.09 -26.67
C ALA A 40 3.02 -5.60 -26.66
N GLU A 41 2.95 -5.02 -27.83
CA GLU A 41 1.96 -3.98 -28.07
C GLU A 41 0.62 -4.66 -27.83
N ARG A 42 -0.03 -4.27 -26.76
CA ARG A 42 -1.35 -4.80 -26.43
C ARG A 42 -2.26 -4.44 -27.58
N ILE A 43 -2.69 -5.48 -28.31
CA ILE A 43 -3.67 -5.30 -29.37
C ILE A 43 -4.91 -4.74 -28.73
N PRO A 44 -5.44 -3.58 -29.20
CA PRO A 44 -6.69 -3.06 -28.72
C PRO A 44 -7.74 -4.16 -28.78
N ARG A 45 -8.40 -4.43 -27.66
CA ARG A 45 -9.54 -5.36 -27.65
C ARG A 45 -10.78 -4.74 -28.27
N ASP A 46 -10.64 -3.53 -28.74
CA ASP A 46 -11.70 -2.87 -29.45
C ASP A 46 -12.06 -3.73 -30.67
N ARG A 47 -13.30 -4.16 -30.74
CA ARG A 47 -13.85 -5.06 -31.74
C ARG A 47 -13.75 -4.56 -33.17
N LEU A 48 -13.14 -3.40 -33.37
CA LEU A 48 -12.98 -2.75 -34.67
C LEU A 48 -11.74 -3.27 -35.45
N ILE A 49 -10.78 -3.90 -34.77
CA ILE A 49 -9.63 -4.52 -35.47
C ILE A 49 -9.73 -6.03 -35.30
N LYS A 50 -9.90 -6.73 -36.42
CA LYS A 50 -9.89 -8.18 -36.41
C LYS A 50 -8.51 -8.66 -35.97
N PRO A 51 -8.39 -9.75 -35.17
CA PRO A 51 -7.10 -10.30 -34.75
C PRO A 51 -6.15 -10.60 -35.91
N GLU A 52 -6.70 -10.86 -37.08
CA GLU A 52 -5.97 -11.12 -38.35
C GLU A 52 -5.34 -9.86 -38.94
N GLU A 53 -5.82 -8.67 -38.57
CA GLU A 53 -5.37 -7.36 -39.02
C GLU A 53 -4.40 -6.70 -38.04
N ALA A 54 -4.19 -7.30 -36.86
CA ALA A 54 -3.26 -6.78 -35.87
C ALA A 54 -1.84 -6.74 -36.43
N PHE A 55 -1.20 -5.58 -36.31
CA PHE A 55 0.18 -5.41 -36.76
C PHE A 55 1.10 -6.37 -35.99
N ILE A 56 1.72 -7.27 -36.74
CA ILE A 56 2.65 -8.23 -36.19
C ILE A 56 4.03 -7.80 -36.65
N ASN A 57 4.89 -7.51 -35.69
CA ASN A 57 6.26 -7.17 -35.96
C ASN A 57 6.97 -8.38 -36.61
N PRO A 58 7.35 -8.31 -37.91
CA PRO A 58 8.02 -9.42 -38.60
C PRO A 58 9.38 -9.74 -37.98
N ASP A 59 9.94 -8.85 -37.19
CA ASP A 59 11.22 -9.04 -36.53
C ASP A 59 11.14 -10.01 -35.33
N LEU A 60 9.95 -10.31 -34.81
CA LEU A 60 9.77 -11.29 -33.75
C LEU A 60 10.14 -12.70 -34.19
N GLU A 61 9.87 -13.06 -35.44
CA GLU A 61 10.29 -14.37 -36.00
C GLU A 61 11.82 -14.44 -36.12
N LYS A 62 12.44 -13.35 -36.55
CA LYS A 62 13.91 -13.27 -36.62
C LYS A 62 14.56 -13.37 -35.23
N ILE A 63 13.96 -12.74 -34.22
CA ILE A 63 14.44 -12.85 -32.82
C ILE A 63 14.38 -14.28 -32.33
N ARG A 64 13.26 -14.97 -32.55
CA ARG A 64 13.06 -16.34 -32.09
C ARG A 64 14.08 -17.32 -32.68
N ASP A 65 14.43 -17.13 -33.96
CA ASP A 65 15.29 -18.03 -34.69
C ASP A 65 16.78 -17.61 -34.62
N ASN A 66 17.11 -16.49 -33.93
CA ASN A 66 18.46 -15.99 -33.80
C ASN A 66 19.20 -16.60 -32.60
N PRO A 67 20.29 -17.39 -32.82
CA PRO A 67 21.00 -18.05 -31.73
C PRO A 67 21.74 -17.10 -30.81
N ASN A 68 21.99 -15.85 -31.21
CA ASN A 68 22.66 -14.83 -30.39
C ASN A 68 21.69 -14.00 -29.57
N VAL A 69 20.38 -14.28 -29.63
CA VAL A 69 19.36 -13.53 -28.87
C VAL A 69 18.61 -14.44 -27.94
N GLU A 70 18.73 -14.18 -26.64
CA GLU A 70 17.93 -14.79 -25.58
C GLU A 70 16.82 -13.85 -25.14
N ALA A 71 15.58 -14.34 -25.09
CA ALA A 71 14.45 -13.58 -24.59
C ALA A 71 14.03 -14.04 -23.19
N LEU A 72 14.18 -13.18 -22.20
CA LEU A 72 13.69 -13.37 -20.83
C LEU A 72 12.40 -12.59 -20.65
N THR A 73 11.29 -13.19 -21.05
CA THR A 73 9.95 -12.62 -20.85
C THR A 73 9.47 -12.84 -19.42
N PHE A 74 8.42 -12.09 -19.01
CA PHE A 74 7.81 -12.11 -17.68
C PHE A 74 8.84 -11.98 -16.56
N SER A 75 9.78 -11.05 -16.74
CA SER A 75 10.96 -10.88 -15.88
C SER A 75 11.16 -9.44 -15.45
N ASP A 76 11.54 -9.23 -14.21
CA ASP A 76 11.83 -7.92 -13.63
C ASP A 76 13.31 -7.80 -13.19
N ILE A 77 13.86 -6.59 -13.27
CA ILE A 77 15.15 -6.28 -12.65
C ILE A 77 14.95 -6.06 -11.15
N LYS A 78 15.68 -6.82 -10.32
CA LYS A 78 15.68 -6.66 -8.87
C LYS A 78 16.83 -5.82 -8.36
N ASN A 79 17.99 -5.93 -8.98
CA ASN A 79 19.17 -5.17 -8.57
C ASN A 79 20.16 -5.06 -9.73
N VAL A 80 20.87 -3.93 -9.78
CA VAL A 80 21.95 -3.67 -10.73
C VAL A 80 23.17 -3.23 -9.92
N LYS A 81 24.29 -3.94 -10.06
CA LYS A 81 25.58 -3.60 -9.44
C LYS A 81 26.64 -3.44 -10.51
N LYS A 82 27.50 -2.46 -10.34
CA LYS A 82 28.68 -2.27 -11.18
C LYS A 82 29.92 -2.57 -10.36
N GLU A 83 30.61 -3.65 -10.71
CA GLU A 83 31.83 -4.10 -10.04
C GLU A 83 32.92 -4.41 -11.10
N ASN A 84 34.13 -3.91 -10.89
CA ASN A 84 35.28 -4.18 -11.75
C ASN A 84 35.04 -3.93 -13.25
N GLY A 85 34.32 -2.87 -13.59
CA GLY A 85 33.99 -2.53 -14.99
C GLY A 85 32.90 -3.38 -15.63
N ARG A 86 32.35 -4.36 -14.91
CA ARG A 86 31.23 -5.20 -15.35
C ARG A 86 29.94 -4.80 -14.67
N VAL A 87 28.83 -4.97 -15.36
CA VAL A 87 27.49 -4.74 -14.80
C VAL A 87 26.86 -6.10 -14.51
N GLN A 88 26.56 -6.35 -13.24
CA GLN A 88 25.82 -7.52 -12.79
C GLN A 88 24.36 -7.14 -12.56
N VAL A 89 23.45 -7.86 -13.21
CA VAL A 89 21.99 -7.64 -13.10
C VAL A 89 21.36 -8.87 -12.48
N ARG A 90 20.63 -8.67 -11.38
CA ARG A 90 19.81 -9.73 -10.79
C ARG A 90 18.39 -9.65 -11.37
N ILE A 91 17.99 -10.70 -12.05
CA ILE A 91 16.68 -10.80 -12.72
C ILE A 91 15.78 -11.75 -11.92
N LEU A 92 14.52 -11.36 -11.72
CA LEU A 92 13.45 -12.21 -11.24
C LEU A 92 12.62 -12.66 -12.42
N LYS A 93 12.68 -13.92 -12.78
CA LYS A 93 11.79 -14.55 -13.77
C LYS A 93 10.53 -15.02 -13.05
N LYS A 94 9.37 -14.48 -13.43
CA LYS A 94 8.06 -14.88 -12.92
C LYS A 94 7.61 -16.18 -13.61
N SER A 95 6.85 -17.00 -12.90
CA SER A 95 6.32 -18.26 -13.47
C SER A 95 5.09 -17.98 -14.33
N LEU A 96 5.04 -18.55 -15.51
CA LEU A 96 3.82 -18.67 -16.30
C LEU A 96 2.84 -19.60 -15.56
N ARG A 97 1.59 -19.21 -15.48
CA ARG A 97 0.56 -19.91 -14.72
C ARG A 97 -0.42 -20.71 -15.59
N VAL A 98 -0.24 -20.67 -16.87
CA VAL A 98 -0.99 -21.42 -17.86
C VAL A 98 -0.03 -22.38 -18.54
N ASP A 99 -0.42 -23.66 -18.62
CA ASP A 99 0.27 -24.66 -19.40
C ASP A 99 -0.20 -24.56 -20.86
N ASN A 100 0.56 -23.80 -21.65
CA ASN A 100 0.18 -23.51 -23.04
C ASN A 100 0.29 -24.72 -23.98
N GLU A 101 1.06 -25.76 -23.60
CA GLU A 101 1.11 -27.02 -24.37
C GLU A 101 -0.21 -27.80 -24.27
N LYS A 102 -0.92 -27.65 -23.14
CA LYS A 102 -2.24 -28.27 -22.93
C LYS A 102 -3.40 -27.35 -23.29
N CYS A 103 -3.13 -26.07 -23.55
CA CYS A 103 -4.16 -25.10 -23.90
C CYS A 103 -4.71 -25.35 -25.30
N ASN A 104 -6.03 -25.50 -25.42
CA ASN A 104 -6.73 -25.67 -26.68
C ASN A 104 -7.51 -24.44 -27.15
N ASP A 105 -7.20 -23.28 -26.63
CA ASP A 105 -7.83 -21.96 -26.94
C ASP A 105 -9.37 -21.92 -26.78
N CYS A 106 -9.94 -22.72 -25.89
CA CYS A 106 -11.40 -22.76 -25.69
C CYS A 106 -11.97 -21.50 -24.99
N LYS A 107 -11.14 -20.60 -24.47
CA LYS A 107 -11.51 -19.35 -23.79
C LYS A 107 -12.40 -19.50 -22.56
N ALA A 108 -12.60 -20.73 -22.07
CA ALA A 108 -13.42 -21.00 -20.90
C ALA A 108 -12.86 -20.29 -19.64
N CYS A 109 -11.54 -20.27 -19.49
CA CYS A 109 -10.85 -19.61 -18.37
C CYS A 109 -11.11 -18.09 -18.33
N ILE A 110 -11.21 -17.43 -19.48
CA ILE A 110 -11.56 -15.98 -19.55
C ILE A 110 -12.99 -15.77 -19.06
N LYS A 111 -13.93 -16.63 -19.48
CA LYS A 111 -15.36 -16.50 -19.14
C LYS A 111 -15.64 -16.69 -17.66
N VAL A 112 -14.88 -17.55 -16.99
CA VAL A 112 -15.04 -17.85 -15.55
C VAL A 112 -14.08 -17.09 -14.65
N CYS A 113 -13.19 -16.27 -15.21
CA CYS A 113 -12.21 -15.53 -14.41
C CYS A 113 -12.93 -14.46 -13.55
N PRO A 114 -12.85 -14.54 -12.21
CA PRO A 114 -13.53 -13.59 -11.34
C PRO A 114 -12.76 -12.27 -11.19
N VAL A 115 -11.57 -12.18 -11.77
CA VAL A 115 -10.69 -11.03 -11.60
C VAL A 115 -10.85 -10.07 -12.76
N ASN A 116 -11.51 -8.95 -12.50
CA ASN A 116 -11.53 -7.80 -13.40
C ASN A 116 -10.40 -6.85 -13.05
N MET A 117 -9.62 -6.46 -14.03
CA MET A 117 -8.52 -5.53 -13.94
C MET A 117 -8.78 -4.38 -14.89
N LEU A 118 -8.28 -3.19 -14.55
CA LEU A 118 -8.27 -2.10 -15.51
C LEU A 118 -7.41 -2.52 -16.70
N ASP A 119 -7.86 -2.23 -17.88
CA ASP A 119 -7.08 -2.47 -19.07
C ASP A 119 -6.10 -1.31 -19.25
N ASP A 120 -4.79 -1.61 -19.09
CA ASP A 120 -3.76 -0.57 -19.21
C ASP A 120 -3.62 -0.08 -20.65
N PHE A 121 -4.16 -0.82 -21.62
CA PHE A 121 -4.11 -0.43 -23.02
C PHE A 121 -4.96 0.82 -23.29
N ASP A 122 -6.14 0.90 -22.67
CA ASP A 122 -7.04 2.06 -22.76
C ASP A 122 -6.91 3.02 -21.57
N GLU A 123 -5.74 3.01 -20.91
CA GLU A 123 -5.44 3.84 -19.72
C GLU A 123 -6.43 3.63 -18.57
N GLY A 124 -7.04 2.45 -18.50
CA GLY A 124 -7.98 2.07 -17.45
C GLY A 124 -9.43 2.47 -17.72
N LEU A 125 -9.78 2.88 -18.93
CA LEU A 125 -11.17 3.17 -19.31
C LEU A 125 -12.02 1.90 -19.43
N GLY A 126 -11.40 0.75 -19.76
CA GLY A 126 -12.03 -0.55 -19.83
C GLY A 126 -11.52 -1.55 -18.78
N PHE A 127 -12.08 -2.75 -18.82
CA PHE A 127 -11.69 -3.84 -17.93
C PHE A 127 -11.28 -5.07 -18.74
N ARG A 128 -10.27 -5.78 -18.24
CA ARG A 128 -9.87 -7.10 -18.71
C ARG A 128 -9.87 -8.12 -17.57
N THR A 129 -9.89 -9.39 -17.93
CA THR A 129 -9.71 -10.46 -16.94
C THR A 129 -8.23 -10.69 -16.64
N ALA A 130 -7.91 -11.35 -15.51
CA ALA A 130 -6.53 -11.71 -15.19
C ALA A 130 -5.97 -12.78 -16.13
N VAL A 131 -6.82 -13.63 -16.72
CA VAL A 131 -6.42 -14.54 -17.79
C VAL A 131 -6.49 -13.79 -19.11
N ASP A 132 -5.37 -13.68 -19.80
CA ASP A 132 -5.29 -12.92 -21.03
C ASP A 132 -4.30 -13.54 -22.03
N TYR A 133 -4.44 -13.15 -23.28
CA TYR A 133 -3.47 -13.50 -24.32
C TYR A 133 -2.11 -12.86 -24.02
N CYS A 134 -1.07 -13.69 -24.07
CA CYS A 134 0.31 -13.22 -24.09
C CYS A 134 0.73 -12.85 -25.52
N ASN A 135 0.29 -13.64 -26.47
CA ASN A 135 0.58 -13.46 -27.87
C ASN A 135 -0.64 -13.93 -28.69
N PRO A 136 -1.32 -13.02 -29.38
CA PRO A 136 -2.52 -13.37 -30.14
C PRO A 136 -2.26 -14.29 -31.34
N LYS A 137 -1.01 -14.35 -31.84
CA LYS A 137 -0.65 -15.24 -32.96
C LYS A 137 -0.42 -16.68 -32.53
N THR A 138 0.22 -16.87 -31.37
CA THR A 138 0.51 -18.21 -30.87
C THR A 138 -0.64 -18.79 -30.06
N GLY A 139 -1.66 -17.97 -29.73
CA GLY A 139 -2.76 -18.37 -28.87
C GLY A 139 -2.34 -18.65 -27.42
N GLU A 140 -1.17 -18.19 -27.02
CA GLU A 140 -0.66 -18.41 -25.67
C GLU A 140 -1.37 -17.54 -24.65
N TYR A 141 -1.75 -18.13 -23.54
CA TYR A 141 -2.38 -17.47 -22.41
C TYR A 141 -1.48 -17.42 -21.20
N ASN A 142 -1.70 -16.44 -20.37
CA ASN A 142 -1.12 -16.39 -19.03
C ASN A 142 -2.11 -15.79 -18.04
N ILE A 143 -1.93 -16.10 -16.77
CA ILE A 143 -2.59 -15.37 -15.68
C ILE A 143 -1.71 -14.20 -15.30
N TYR A 144 -2.19 -13.01 -15.61
CA TYR A 144 -1.43 -11.80 -15.55
C TYR A 144 -2.09 -10.78 -14.63
N LYS A 145 -1.44 -10.54 -13.51
CA LYS A 145 -1.88 -9.61 -12.48
C LYS A 145 -0.73 -8.65 -12.19
N GLU A 146 -0.43 -7.75 -13.10
CA GLU A 146 0.60 -6.73 -12.84
C GLU A 146 0.10 -5.62 -11.95
N ASP A 147 -1.19 -5.34 -12.02
CA ASP A 147 -1.78 -4.30 -11.25
C ASP A 147 -1.95 -4.63 -9.78
N MET A 148 -1.92 -3.57 -9.00
CA MET A 148 -2.32 -3.58 -7.62
C MET A 148 -3.74 -4.17 -7.50
N PRO A 149 -3.98 -5.14 -6.59
CA PRO A 149 -5.30 -5.72 -6.41
C PRO A 149 -6.35 -4.65 -6.15
N VAL A 150 -7.57 -4.85 -6.66
CA VAL A 150 -8.66 -3.88 -6.49
C VAL A 150 -8.92 -3.49 -5.03
N CYS A 151 -8.80 -4.44 -4.11
CA CYS A 151 -8.92 -4.18 -2.67
C CYS A 151 -7.79 -3.28 -2.14
N GLN A 152 -6.57 -3.48 -2.60
CA GLN A 152 -5.42 -2.66 -2.23
C GLN A 152 -5.53 -1.25 -2.85
N ARG A 153 -5.96 -1.16 -4.12
CA ARG A 153 -6.18 0.12 -4.81
C ARG A 153 -7.29 0.93 -4.16
N ALA A 154 -8.37 0.29 -3.72
CA ALA A 154 -9.46 0.94 -3.00
C ALA A 154 -9.09 1.36 -1.57
N CYS A 155 -7.98 0.85 -1.02
CA CYS A 155 -7.51 1.22 0.31
C CYS A 155 -6.78 2.57 0.26
N PRO A 156 -7.21 3.62 1.01
CA PRO A 156 -6.56 4.93 0.99
C PRO A 156 -5.06 4.90 1.34
N VAL A 157 -4.62 3.91 2.13
CA VAL A 157 -3.21 3.72 2.53
C VAL A 157 -2.52 2.61 1.77
N ASN A 158 -3.15 2.06 0.73
CA ASN A 158 -2.59 1.01 -0.12
C ASN A 158 -2.03 -0.20 0.66
N LEU A 159 -2.80 -0.71 1.63
CA LEU A 159 -2.41 -1.90 2.38
C LEU A 159 -2.27 -3.11 1.45
N ASP A 160 -1.22 -3.89 1.66
CA ASP A 160 -1.04 -5.18 0.97
C ASP A 160 -1.99 -6.23 1.55
N ILE A 161 -3.27 -6.09 1.18
CA ILE A 161 -4.39 -6.88 1.73
C ILE A 161 -4.23 -8.35 1.43
N ARG A 162 -3.79 -8.72 0.22
CA ARG A 162 -3.61 -10.13 -0.15
C ARG A 162 -2.58 -10.82 0.73
N SER A 163 -1.47 -10.14 1.02
CA SER A 163 -0.40 -10.72 1.83
C SER A 163 -0.87 -10.94 3.26
N TYR A 164 -1.47 -9.94 3.92
CA TYR A 164 -1.87 -10.14 5.31
C TYR A 164 -3.06 -11.11 5.48
N VAL A 165 -4.01 -11.14 4.53
CA VAL A 165 -5.10 -12.13 4.54
C VAL A 165 -4.57 -13.54 4.32
N GLY A 166 -3.62 -13.72 3.39
CA GLY A 166 -2.93 -14.98 3.17
C GLY A 166 -2.17 -15.47 4.40
N LEU A 167 -1.45 -14.57 5.08
CA LEU A 167 -0.73 -14.90 6.32
C LEU A 167 -1.68 -15.34 7.44
N ILE A 168 -2.88 -14.74 7.56
CA ILE A 168 -3.90 -15.20 8.50
C ILE A 168 -4.38 -16.62 8.14
N ALA A 169 -4.62 -16.88 6.85
CA ALA A 169 -5.05 -18.20 6.39
C ALA A 169 -3.99 -19.29 6.68
N ASP A 170 -2.71 -18.92 6.66
CA ASP A 170 -1.58 -19.79 7.01
C ASP A 170 -1.35 -19.90 8.53
N GLY A 171 -2.19 -19.28 9.38
CA GLY A 171 -2.02 -19.25 10.83
C GLY A 171 -0.93 -18.31 11.34
N ARG A 172 -0.33 -17.50 10.47
CA ARG A 172 0.78 -16.56 10.76
C ARG A 172 0.25 -15.18 11.18
N HIS A 173 -0.49 -15.12 12.27
CA HIS A 173 -1.25 -13.92 12.66
C HIS A 173 -0.36 -12.72 13.01
N LEU A 174 0.78 -12.95 13.68
CA LEU A 174 1.71 -11.87 14.03
C LEU A 174 2.45 -11.32 12.80
N ASP A 175 2.82 -12.17 11.85
CA ASP A 175 3.41 -11.74 10.60
C ASP A 175 2.41 -10.94 9.76
N SER A 176 1.13 -11.33 9.81
CA SER A 176 0.03 -10.57 9.21
C SER A 176 -0.07 -9.16 9.80
N LEU A 177 -0.02 -9.05 11.14
CA LEU A 177 -0.07 -7.76 11.82
C LEU A 177 1.16 -6.90 11.53
N ALA A 178 2.35 -7.49 11.50
CA ALA A 178 3.58 -6.80 11.08
C ALA A 178 3.44 -6.24 9.65
N LYS A 179 2.88 -7.03 8.73
CA LYS A 179 2.60 -6.60 7.36
C LYS A 179 1.60 -5.44 7.29
N ILE A 180 0.58 -5.43 8.12
CA ILE A 180 -0.37 -4.32 8.22
C ILE A 180 0.34 -3.06 8.74
N ARG A 181 1.18 -3.19 9.77
CA ARG A 181 1.90 -2.08 10.41
C ARG A 181 2.95 -1.41 9.51
N GLU A 182 3.37 -2.06 8.44
CA GLU A 182 4.24 -1.39 7.46
C GLU A 182 3.66 -0.05 6.95
N ARG A 183 2.34 0.08 6.92
CA ARG A 183 1.62 1.27 6.43
C ARG A 183 0.53 1.78 7.36
N LEU A 184 0.15 1.02 8.35
CA LEU A 184 -0.97 1.33 9.24
C LEU A 184 -0.63 0.97 10.69
N PRO A 185 0.08 1.85 11.42
CA PRO A 185 0.53 1.58 12.79
C PRO A 185 -0.63 1.34 13.77
N LEU A 186 -1.77 2.00 13.56
CA LEU A 186 -2.97 1.88 14.40
C LEU A 186 -3.91 0.79 13.88
N ALA A 187 -3.41 -0.42 13.66
CA ALA A 187 -4.10 -1.53 13.01
C ALA A 187 -5.39 -1.95 13.73
N GLY A 188 -5.34 -2.09 15.04
CA GLY A 188 -6.46 -2.49 15.89
C GLY A 188 -7.54 -1.42 15.99
N SER A 189 -7.14 -0.15 16.15
CA SER A 189 -8.05 1.01 16.15
C SER A 189 -8.76 1.12 14.81
N ILE A 190 -8.03 1.13 13.71
CA ILE A 190 -8.60 1.24 12.35
C ILE A 190 -9.39 -0.03 11.97
N GLY A 191 -9.03 -1.19 12.51
CA GLY A 191 -9.82 -2.43 12.36
C GLY A 191 -11.25 -2.33 12.92
N ARG A 192 -11.54 -1.34 13.78
CA ARG A 192 -12.85 -1.12 14.41
C ARG A 192 -13.66 0.02 13.80
N ILE A 193 -13.02 0.92 13.07
CA ILE A 193 -13.68 2.16 12.62
C ILE A 193 -13.58 2.40 11.11
N CYS A 194 -12.80 1.61 10.38
CA CYS A 194 -12.63 1.77 8.95
C CYS A 194 -13.95 1.56 8.20
N PRO A 195 -14.30 2.41 7.22
CA PRO A 195 -15.46 2.21 6.35
C PRO A 195 -15.26 1.10 5.30
N HIS A 196 -14.10 0.46 5.27
CA HIS A 196 -13.70 -0.70 4.47
C HIS A 196 -14.05 -0.66 2.96
N PRO A 197 -13.67 0.39 2.20
CA PRO A 197 -13.94 0.47 0.76
C PRO A 197 -13.32 -0.70 -0.03
N CYS A 198 -12.31 -1.35 0.53
CA CYS A 198 -11.71 -2.55 -0.03
C CYS A 198 -12.66 -3.76 -0.12
N GLU A 199 -13.63 -3.86 0.79
CA GLU A 199 -14.66 -4.91 0.76
C GLU A 199 -15.68 -4.62 -0.34
N THR A 200 -16.09 -3.35 -0.49
CA THR A 200 -16.97 -2.92 -1.59
C THR A 200 -16.35 -3.19 -2.96
N ALA A 201 -15.02 -3.05 -3.09
CA ALA A 201 -14.29 -3.31 -4.32
C ALA A 201 -13.83 -4.77 -4.46
N CYS A 202 -14.20 -5.68 -3.55
CA CYS A 202 -13.69 -7.04 -3.54
C CYS A 202 -14.26 -7.87 -4.71
N ASN A 203 -13.37 -8.41 -5.55
CA ASN A 203 -13.79 -9.26 -6.68
C ASN A 203 -14.50 -10.55 -6.25
N ARG A 204 -14.32 -10.98 -4.99
CA ARG A 204 -14.98 -12.17 -4.49
C ARG A 204 -16.51 -12.05 -4.47
N GLN A 205 -17.04 -10.81 -4.34
CA GLN A 205 -18.48 -10.55 -4.39
C GLN A 205 -19.16 -11.07 -5.69
N TYR A 206 -18.40 -11.30 -6.77
CA TYR A 206 -18.93 -11.87 -8.01
C TYR A 206 -19.08 -13.40 -7.98
N LEU A 207 -18.58 -14.05 -6.93
CA LEU A 207 -18.68 -15.49 -6.71
C LEU A 207 -19.67 -15.82 -5.59
N ASP A 208 -19.49 -15.17 -4.46
CA ASP A 208 -20.30 -15.35 -3.23
C ASP A 208 -20.38 -14.02 -2.43
N GLU A 209 -19.55 -13.84 -1.43
CA GLU A 209 -19.51 -12.65 -0.57
C GLU A 209 -18.11 -12.01 -0.55
N PRO A 210 -18.03 -10.68 -0.36
CA PRO A 210 -16.73 -10.03 -0.14
C PRO A 210 -15.97 -10.63 1.03
N ILE A 211 -14.65 -10.69 0.93
CA ILE A 211 -13.81 -11.07 2.08
C ILE A 211 -13.98 -10.02 3.18
N SER A 212 -14.20 -10.44 4.43
CA SER A 212 -14.30 -9.57 5.60
C SER A 212 -12.93 -8.98 6.02
N ILE A 213 -12.36 -8.18 5.12
CA ILE A 213 -10.99 -7.66 5.17
C ILE A 213 -10.73 -6.84 6.44
N CYS A 214 -11.71 -6.01 6.84
CA CYS A 214 -11.61 -5.16 8.01
C CYS A 214 -11.62 -5.98 9.31
N PHE A 215 -12.48 -7.00 9.37
CA PHE A 215 -12.53 -7.91 10.53
C PHE A 215 -11.26 -8.76 10.64
N LEU A 216 -10.71 -9.23 9.53
CA LEU A 216 -9.44 -9.97 9.54
C LEU A 216 -8.28 -9.09 10.03
N LYS A 217 -8.23 -7.82 9.64
CA LYS A 217 -7.27 -6.85 10.17
C LYS A 217 -7.44 -6.65 11.69
N ARG A 218 -8.70 -6.50 12.16
CA ARG A 218 -9.02 -6.41 13.58
C ARG A 218 -8.57 -7.66 14.31
N TYR A 219 -8.90 -8.84 13.77
CA TYR A 219 -8.52 -10.12 14.34
C TYR A 219 -7.02 -10.26 14.58
N ALA A 220 -6.20 -9.92 13.57
CA ALA A 220 -4.75 -9.97 13.70
C ALA A 220 -4.23 -9.08 14.85
N ALA A 221 -4.81 -7.89 15.04
CA ALA A 221 -4.46 -7.00 16.14
C ALA A 221 -4.97 -7.51 17.51
N ASP A 222 -6.15 -8.12 17.54
CA ASP A 222 -6.73 -8.69 18.77
C ASP A 222 -5.95 -9.91 19.27
N VAL A 223 -5.42 -10.74 18.37
CA VAL A 223 -4.53 -11.88 18.74
C VAL A 223 -3.29 -11.40 19.50
N GLU A 224 -2.62 -10.34 19.03
CA GLU A 224 -1.45 -9.78 19.73
C GLU A 224 -1.85 -9.20 21.09
N LEU A 225 -2.98 -8.48 21.14
CA LEU A 225 -3.48 -7.87 22.37
C LEU A 225 -3.85 -8.91 23.43
N GLU A 226 -4.55 -10.00 23.03
CA GLU A 226 -5.00 -11.05 23.92
C GLU A 226 -3.85 -11.93 24.45
N GLN A 227 -2.83 -12.13 23.63
CA GLN A 227 -1.63 -12.88 24.00
C GLN A 227 -0.57 -12.02 24.68
N GLU A 228 -0.81 -10.72 24.84
CA GLU A 228 0.10 -9.76 25.47
C GLU A 228 1.51 -9.76 24.84
N ILE A 229 1.60 -10.05 23.53
CA ILE A 229 2.87 -10.12 22.80
C ILE A 229 3.38 -8.70 22.54
N GLU A 230 4.63 -8.45 22.90
CA GLU A 230 5.32 -7.21 22.53
C GLU A 230 5.94 -7.37 21.13
N PRO A 231 5.56 -6.52 20.17
CA PRO A 231 6.13 -6.60 18.82
C PRO A 231 7.61 -6.20 18.83
N VAL A 232 8.41 -6.94 18.08
CA VAL A 232 9.81 -6.58 17.83
C VAL A 232 9.87 -5.72 16.59
N TYR A 233 10.37 -4.48 16.73
CA TYR A 233 10.65 -3.61 15.60
C TYR A 233 12.09 -3.79 15.15
N GLU A 234 12.26 -3.91 13.82
CA GLU A 234 13.60 -3.93 13.24
C GLU A 234 14.30 -2.59 13.49
N THR A 235 15.51 -2.64 14.01
CA THR A 235 16.34 -1.43 14.17
C THR A 235 16.79 -0.96 12.79
N PRO A 236 16.52 0.29 12.39
CA PRO A 236 16.97 0.82 11.10
C PRO A 236 18.50 0.77 10.97
N GLU A 237 18.99 0.34 9.81
CA GLU A 237 20.43 0.34 9.50
C GLU A 237 21.03 1.75 9.49
N LYS A 238 20.27 2.72 9.01
CA LYS A 238 20.64 4.14 8.98
C LYS A 238 19.99 4.88 10.12
N LYS A 239 20.74 5.78 10.74
CA LYS A 239 20.27 6.67 11.79
C LYS A 239 20.43 8.11 11.35
N TYR A 240 19.42 8.91 11.64
CA TYR A 240 19.34 10.32 11.28
C TYR A 240 19.25 11.16 12.56
N PRO A 241 20.19 12.10 12.78
CA PRO A 241 20.22 12.90 13.98
C PRO A 241 19.30 14.11 13.96
N GLU A 242 18.68 14.39 12.83
CA GLU A 242 17.78 15.55 12.64
C GLU A 242 16.63 15.50 13.65
N LYS A 243 16.31 16.67 14.19
CA LYS A 243 15.20 16.86 15.15
C LYS A 243 13.91 17.16 14.41
N ILE A 244 12.91 16.34 14.63
CA ILE A 244 11.60 16.51 13.98
C ILE A 244 10.54 16.81 15.02
N ALA A 245 9.87 17.96 14.88
CA ALA A 245 8.69 18.29 15.67
C ALA A 245 7.40 17.89 14.95
N ILE A 246 6.47 17.28 15.66
CA ILE A 246 5.15 16.93 15.17
C ILE A 246 4.09 17.64 16.03
N ILE A 247 3.20 18.39 15.41
CA ILE A 247 2.12 19.09 16.10
C ILE A 247 0.85 18.25 16.01
N GLY A 248 0.42 17.69 17.15
CA GLY A 248 -0.77 16.86 17.32
C GLY A 248 -0.49 15.35 17.33
N ALA A 249 -0.92 14.68 18.41
CA ALA A 249 -0.87 13.23 18.58
C ALA A 249 -2.14 12.53 18.05
N GLY A 250 -2.78 13.06 17.02
CA GLY A 250 -3.85 12.42 16.29
C GLY A 250 -3.32 11.34 15.32
N PRO A 251 -4.19 10.64 14.58
CA PRO A 251 -3.77 9.58 13.63
C PRO A 251 -2.68 10.02 12.66
N ALA A 252 -2.73 11.25 12.15
CA ALA A 252 -1.75 11.77 11.21
C ALA A 252 -0.37 11.94 11.87
N GLY A 253 -0.31 12.57 13.06
CA GLY A 253 0.95 12.77 13.77
C GLY A 253 1.55 11.48 14.28
N LEU A 254 0.74 10.55 14.82
CA LEU A 254 1.19 9.23 15.26
C LEU A 254 1.73 8.38 14.11
N THR A 255 1.09 8.42 12.94
CA THR A 255 1.59 7.72 11.75
C THR A 255 2.89 8.33 11.24
N CYS A 256 2.97 9.67 11.20
CA CYS A 256 4.20 10.36 10.81
C CYS A 256 5.36 9.99 11.75
N ALA A 257 5.14 9.99 13.07
CA ALA A 257 6.14 9.61 14.05
C ALA A 257 6.61 8.17 13.88
N HIS A 258 5.67 7.24 13.71
CA HIS A 258 5.97 5.84 13.45
C HIS A 258 6.84 5.67 12.20
N ASP A 259 6.49 6.31 11.10
CA ASP A 259 7.21 6.15 9.84
C ASP A 259 8.61 6.76 9.92
N LEU A 260 8.76 7.93 10.58
CA LEU A 260 10.06 8.56 10.83
C LEU A 260 10.95 7.66 11.70
N ALA A 261 10.42 7.10 12.78
CA ALA A 261 11.17 6.17 13.64
C ALA A 261 11.62 4.94 12.86
N ARG A 262 10.76 4.37 12.01
CA ARG A 262 11.12 3.26 11.11
C ARG A 262 12.18 3.63 10.07
N MET A 263 12.21 4.87 9.64
CA MET A 263 13.26 5.38 8.74
C MET A 263 14.59 5.60 9.46
N GLY A 264 14.61 5.65 10.80
CA GLY A 264 15.82 5.81 11.60
C GLY A 264 16.04 7.23 12.16
N TYR A 265 15.03 8.09 12.16
CA TYR A 265 15.09 9.37 12.86
C TYR A 265 15.04 9.14 14.37
N GLU A 266 16.08 9.54 15.09
CA GLU A 266 16.22 9.27 16.54
C GLU A 266 15.58 10.38 17.40
N ASN A 267 15.34 11.58 16.85
CA ASN A 267 14.87 12.75 17.59
C ASN A 267 13.50 13.19 17.08
N VAL A 268 12.48 12.35 17.29
CA VAL A 268 11.09 12.65 16.92
C VAL A 268 10.29 12.98 18.16
N LYS A 269 9.70 14.19 18.20
CA LYS A 269 8.89 14.66 19.32
C LYS A 269 7.53 15.17 18.85
N ILE A 270 6.47 14.68 19.50
CA ILE A 270 5.09 15.09 19.26
C ILE A 270 4.68 16.08 20.36
N PHE A 271 4.06 17.20 19.97
CA PHE A 271 3.43 18.17 20.87
C PHE A 271 1.92 18.02 20.77
N GLU A 272 1.28 17.63 21.88
CA GLU A 272 -0.16 17.39 21.93
C GLU A 272 -0.84 18.40 22.88
N ALA A 273 -1.84 19.09 22.39
CA ALA A 273 -2.58 20.09 23.17
C ALA A 273 -3.46 19.47 24.26
N LEU A 274 -3.88 18.22 24.09
CA LEU A 274 -4.72 17.50 25.03
C LEU A 274 -3.86 16.69 26.03
N PRO A 275 -4.44 16.30 27.20
CA PRO A 275 -3.76 15.42 28.15
C PRO A 275 -3.75 13.95 27.73
N VAL A 276 -4.24 13.63 26.53
CA VAL A 276 -4.40 12.27 26.00
C VAL A 276 -4.02 12.20 24.52
N PRO A 277 -3.47 11.09 24.03
CA PRO A 277 -3.11 10.91 22.63
C PRO A 277 -4.32 10.47 21.78
N GLY A 278 -4.14 10.37 20.47
CA GLY A 278 -5.08 9.77 19.55
C GLY A 278 -6.07 10.76 18.92
N GLY A 279 -6.11 12.01 19.34
CA GLY A 279 -7.00 13.01 18.78
C GLY A 279 -8.46 12.53 18.76
N TYR A 280 -9.14 12.59 17.60
CA TYR A 280 -10.54 12.12 17.49
C TYR A 280 -10.75 10.63 17.79
N LEU A 281 -9.75 9.79 17.70
CA LEU A 281 -9.85 8.39 18.12
C LEU A 281 -10.10 8.30 19.64
N TRP A 282 -9.56 9.26 20.38
CA TRP A 282 -9.76 9.33 21.84
C TRP A 282 -11.02 10.10 22.22
N VAL A 283 -11.15 11.34 21.77
CA VAL A 283 -12.20 12.25 22.23
C VAL A 283 -13.51 12.17 21.44
N GLY A 284 -13.47 11.67 20.21
CA GLY A 284 -14.64 11.64 19.31
C GLY A 284 -15.32 10.29 19.19
N ILE A 285 -14.61 9.17 19.40
CA ILE A 285 -15.17 7.84 19.25
C ILE A 285 -15.50 7.24 20.62
N PRO A 286 -16.75 6.77 20.85
CA PRO A 286 -17.14 6.19 22.13
C PRO A 286 -16.37 4.90 22.46
N GLU A 287 -16.16 4.66 23.78
CA GLU A 287 -15.43 3.51 24.33
C GLU A 287 -15.95 2.16 23.84
N TYR A 288 -17.29 2.00 23.73
CA TYR A 288 -17.90 0.76 23.26
C TYR A 288 -17.56 0.42 21.80
N ARG A 289 -17.17 1.42 20.98
CA ARG A 289 -16.75 1.23 19.60
C ARG A 289 -15.24 1.11 19.46
N LEU A 290 -14.49 1.91 20.21
CA LEU A 290 -13.03 1.90 20.21
C LEU A 290 -12.51 1.93 21.66
N PRO A 291 -12.13 0.79 22.25
CA PRO A 291 -11.57 0.71 23.57
C PRO A 291 -10.30 1.55 23.70
N LYS A 292 -10.25 2.45 24.69
CA LYS A 292 -9.10 3.36 24.88
C LYS A 292 -7.84 2.61 25.31
N LYS A 293 -7.99 1.47 26.02
CA LYS A 293 -6.85 0.60 26.35
C LYS A 293 -6.11 0.12 25.09
N LEU A 294 -6.86 -0.26 24.05
CA LEU A 294 -6.26 -0.66 22.78
C LEU A 294 -5.53 0.50 22.10
N LEU A 295 -6.19 1.65 22.01
CA LEU A 295 -5.57 2.85 21.41
C LEU A 295 -4.31 3.26 22.16
N GLN A 296 -4.35 3.24 23.52
CA GLN A 296 -3.17 3.57 24.34
C GLN A 296 -2.03 2.61 24.05
N ARG A 297 -2.30 1.30 23.99
CA ARG A 297 -1.29 0.30 23.63
C ARG A 297 -0.65 0.60 22.28
N GLU A 298 -1.44 0.92 21.25
CA GLU A 298 -0.90 1.26 19.93
C GLU A 298 -0.03 2.52 19.96
N VAL A 299 -0.38 3.50 20.79
CA VAL A 299 0.45 4.70 21.03
C VAL A 299 1.74 4.34 21.75
N ASP A 300 1.65 3.52 22.80
CA ASP A 300 2.81 3.08 23.59
C ASP A 300 3.82 2.32 22.69
N LEU A 301 3.33 1.50 21.75
CA LEU A 301 4.19 0.83 20.77
C LEU A 301 4.97 1.82 19.89
N ILE A 302 4.35 2.94 19.49
CA ILE A 302 5.04 4.01 18.75
C ILE A 302 6.07 4.70 19.64
N CYS A 303 5.73 4.98 20.91
CA CYS A 303 6.66 5.58 21.86
C CYS A 303 7.86 4.67 22.13
N ASN A 304 7.66 3.35 22.20
CA ASN A 304 8.73 2.36 22.39
C ASN A 304 9.75 2.34 21.23
N MET A 305 9.41 2.91 20.09
CA MET A 305 10.34 3.13 18.97
C MET A 305 11.27 4.36 19.18
N GLY A 306 11.18 5.05 20.31
CA GLY A 306 11.97 6.25 20.63
C GLY A 306 11.25 7.57 20.39
N VAL A 307 9.95 7.55 20.11
CA VAL A 307 9.15 8.78 19.93
C VAL A 307 8.73 9.34 21.27
N GLU A 308 8.97 10.64 21.49
CA GLU A 308 8.52 11.36 22.69
C GLU A 308 7.19 12.09 22.42
N ILE A 309 6.25 12.04 23.37
CA ILE A 309 5.01 12.85 23.32
C ILE A 309 4.98 13.80 24.51
N GLN A 310 4.87 15.09 24.23
CA GLN A 310 4.65 16.13 25.22
C GLN A 310 3.17 16.53 25.23
N TYR A 311 2.46 16.15 26.28
CA TYR A 311 1.05 16.48 26.45
C TYR A 311 0.86 17.88 27.04
N ASN A 312 -0.36 18.44 26.92
CA ASN A 312 -0.73 19.77 27.40
C ASN A 312 0.21 20.86 26.84
N ALA A 313 0.59 20.72 25.58
CA ALA A 313 1.48 21.64 24.87
C ALA A 313 0.81 22.13 23.58
N ARG A 314 0.08 23.22 23.70
CA ARG A 314 -0.63 23.86 22.59
C ARG A 314 0.30 24.80 21.84
N ILE A 315 0.62 24.47 20.61
CA ILE A 315 1.44 25.32 19.77
C ILE A 315 0.63 26.56 19.34
N GLY A 316 1.26 27.73 19.51
CA GLY A 316 0.63 29.04 19.28
C GLY A 316 0.08 29.69 20.56
N GLU A 317 -0.08 28.94 21.66
CA GLU A 317 -0.49 29.43 22.98
C GLU A 317 0.63 29.17 24.01
N ASP A 318 0.96 27.91 24.28
CA ASP A 318 1.97 27.54 25.28
C ASP A 318 3.39 27.60 24.72
N ILE A 319 3.55 27.27 23.47
CA ILE A 319 4.85 27.25 22.73
C ILE A 319 4.65 28.00 21.42
N ALA A 320 5.48 28.99 21.15
CA ALA A 320 5.40 29.72 19.89
C ALA A 320 5.86 28.83 18.71
N PHE A 321 5.13 28.89 17.60
CA PHE A 321 5.50 28.15 16.40
C PHE A 321 6.90 28.52 15.86
N GLU A 322 7.27 29.80 16.00
CA GLU A 322 8.60 30.29 15.60
C GLU A 322 9.74 29.67 16.43
N ASP A 323 9.47 29.23 17.66
CA ASP A 323 10.49 28.57 18.47
C ASP A 323 10.71 27.13 18.03
N LEU A 324 9.66 26.42 17.60
CA LEU A 324 9.81 25.11 16.97
C LEU A 324 10.66 25.20 15.69
N LYS A 325 10.45 26.22 14.87
CA LYS A 325 11.23 26.45 13.63
C LYS A 325 12.70 26.74 13.88
N LYS A 326 13.07 27.23 15.07
CA LYS A 326 14.47 27.47 15.44
C LYS A 326 15.14 26.23 16.03
N GLU A 327 14.37 25.39 16.75
CA GLU A 327 14.89 24.26 17.51
C GLU A 327 14.90 22.97 16.71
N TYR A 328 14.00 22.80 15.73
CA TYR A 328 13.79 21.58 14.95
C TYR A 328 14.15 21.80 13.48
N ASP A 329 14.71 20.76 12.87
CA ASP A 329 15.10 20.77 11.46
C ASP A 329 13.87 20.68 10.54
N ALA A 330 12.78 20.04 11.01
CA ALA A 330 11.51 19.99 10.31
C ALA A 330 10.32 19.98 11.29
N VAL A 331 9.18 20.53 10.83
CA VAL A 331 7.94 20.57 11.59
C VAL A 331 6.81 19.98 10.75
N PHE A 332 6.18 18.92 11.26
CA PHE A 332 4.96 18.36 10.68
C PHE A 332 3.73 18.89 11.42
N VAL A 333 2.73 19.36 10.68
CA VAL A 333 1.50 19.90 11.27
C VAL A 333 0.35 18.92 11.05
N GLY A 334 -0.06 18.25 12.14
CA GLY A 334 -1.18 17.29 12.19
C GLY A 334 -2.23 17.67 13.22
N ALA A 335 -2.52 18.97 13.38
CA ALA A 335 -3.36 19.54 14.45
C ALA A 335 -4.84 19.08 14.40
N GLY A 336 -5.34 18.58 13.27
CA GLY A 336 -6.74 18.17 13.10
C GLY A 336 -7.74 19.34 13.06
N CYS A 337 -9.04 19.00 13.08
CA CYS A 337 -10.13 19.98 13.08
C CYS A 337 -10.86 19.91 14.44
N HIS A 338 -10.72 20.93 15.28
CA HIS A 338 -11.28 20.95 16.63
C HIS A 338 -12.55 21.80 16.76
N THR A 339 -12.98 22.45 15.70
CA THR A 339 -14.18 23.29 15.66
C THR A 339 -15.25 22.66 14.80
N GLY A 340 -16.46 22.52 15.32
CA GLY A 340 -17.62 22.04 14.58
C GLY A 340 -18.04 23.05 13.50
N LEU A 341 -18.58 22.54 12.40
CA LEU A 341 -19.20 23.38 11.38
C LEU A 341 -20.62 23.75 11.80
N LYS A 342 -20.94 25.04 11.68
CA LYS A 342 -22.31 25.52 11.89
C LYS A 342 -23.23 25.12 10.74
N LEU A 343 -24.46 24.74 11.06
CA LEU A 343 -25.50 24.43 10.06
C LEU A 343 -26.03 25.70 9.39
N ARG A 344 -25.85 26.86 10.01
CA ARG A 344 -26.33 28.18 9.57
C ARG A 344 -27.87 28.24 9.46
N ILE A 345 -28.54 27.63 10.42
CA ILE A 345 -29.99 27.64 10.53
C ILE A 345 -30.43 28.68 11.57
N PRO A 346 -31.66 29.24 11.45
CA PRO A 346 -32.19 30.17 12.45
C PRO A 346 -32.24 29.53 13.83
N GLY A 347 -31.78 30.27 14.85
CA GLY A 347 -31.78 29.80 16.23
C GLY A 347 -30.54 29.03 16.67
N GLU A 348 -29.61 28.70 15.76
CA GLU A 348 -28.41 27.89 16.08
C GLU A 348 -27.56 28.55 17.19
N ASP A 349 -27.45 29.88 17.17
CA ASP A 349 -26.69 30.65 18.15
C ASP A 349 -27.56 31.27 19.26
N ASP A 350 -28.90 31.19 19.17
CA ASP A 350 -29.82 31.93 20.02
C ASP A 350 -30.35 31.10 21.20
N TYR A 351 -30.25 29.76 21.11
CA TYR A 351 -30.83 28.90 22.13
C TYR A 351 -29.76 28.17 22.93
N GLU A 352 -29.95 28.23 24.27
CA GLU A 352 -29.15 27.43 25.20
C GLU A 352 -29.32 25.94 24.97
N GLY A 353 -28.21 25.17 24.93
CA GLY A 353 -28.23 23.71 24.72
C GLY A 353 -28.05 23.25 23.28
N ILE A 354 -27.95 24.14 22.30
CA ILE A 354 -27.49 23.82 20.98
C ILE A 354 -25.97 23.72 21.00
N ILE A 355 -25.46 22.51 20.83
CA ILE A 355 -24.03 22.20 20.94
C ILE A 355 -23.59 21.45 19.69
N ASP A 356 -22.50 21.88 19.07
CA ASP A 356 -21.93 21.14 17.95
C ASP A 356 -21.44 19.75 18.37
N CYS A 357 -21.43 18.81 17.44
CA CYS A 357 -21.10 17.42 17.72
C CYS A 357 -19.67 17.21 18.24
N VAL A 358 -18.72 18.04 17.80
CA VAL A 358 -17.31 17.96 18.22
C VAL A 358 -17.19 18.32 19.70
N THR A 359 -17.77 19.46 20.10
CA THR A 359 -17.82 19.92 21.48
C THR A 359 -18.59 18.94 22.35
N PHE A 360 -19.73 18.41 21.87
CA PHE A 360 -20.52 17.41 22.59
C PHE A 360 -19.72 16.15 22.88
N LEU A 361 -19.05 15.57 21.87
CA LEU A 361 -18.26 14.33 22.02
C LEU A 361 -17.06 14.55 22.93
N ARG A 362 -16.35 15.67 22.78
CA ARG A 362 -15.18 16.02 23.60
C ARG A 362 -15.52 16.19 25.08
N ASN A 363 -16.65 16.77 25.39
CA ASN A 363 -17.07 17.06 26.75
C ASN A 363 -17.72 15.89 27.48
N ARG A 364 -17.85 14.72 26.82
CA ARG A 364 -18.39 13.51 27.45
C ARG A 364 -17.38 12.86 28.42
N PRO A 365 -17.87 12.22 29.51
CA PRO A 365 -16.99 11.62 30.53
C PRO A 365 -16.02 10.55 30.04
N TRP A 366 -16.26 9.94 28.87
CA TRP A 366 -15.32 8.96 28.28
C TRP A 366 -14.14 9.61 27.55
N ALA A 367 -14.22 10.91 27.27
CA ALA A 367 -13.12 11.65 26.65
C ALA A 367 -12.00 11.95 27.66
N VAL A 368 -12.35 12.06 28.94
CA VAL A 368 -11.40 12.28 30.05
C VAL A 368 -11.72 11.27 31.14
N SER A 369 -10.73 10.50 31.61
CA SER A 369 -10.89 9.48 32.64
C SER A 369 -11.63 10.02 33.85
N ARG A 370 -12.75 9.38 34.25
CA ARG A 370 -13.39 9.67 35.51
C ARG A 370 -12.39 9.43 36.66
N LYS A 371 -12.08 10.45 37.45
CA LYS A 371 -11.73 10.19 38.85
C LYS A 371 -12.88 9.36 39.45
N PRO A 372 -12.61 8.26 40.15
CA PRO A 372 -13.67 7.52 40.82
C PRO A 372 -14.43 8.50 41.72
N ARG A 373 -15.76 8.54 41.61
CA ARG A 373 -16.59 9.26 42.57
C ARG A 373 -16.27 8.65 43.93
N GLY A 374 -15.63 9.44 44.78
CA GLY A 374 -15.52 9.04 46.19
C GLY A 374 -16.92 8.78 46.69
N ASN A 375 -17.13 7.58 47.29
CA ASN A 375 -18.31 7.30 48.07
C ASN A 375 -18.42 8.40 49.14
N SER A 376 -19.32 9.32 48.93
CA SER A 376 -19.79 10.15 50.06
C SER A 376 -20.73 9.25 50.84
N SER A 377 -20.22 8.81 51.98
CA SER A 377 -20.99 8.24 53.10
C SER A 377 -22.14 9.15 53.51
#